data_3be7d8a11b6ce2f53ef98be0553a60d5
#
_entry.id   3be7d8a11b6ce2f53ef98be0553a60d5
#
_cell.length_a   1.000
_cell.length_b   1.000
_cell.length_c   1.000
_cell.angle_alpha   90.00
_cell.angle_beta   90.00
_cell.angle_gamma   90.00
#
_symmetry.space_group_name_H-M   'P 1'
#
loop_
_entity.id
_entity.type
_entity.pdbx_description
1 polymer ?
#
loop_
_entity_poly.entity_id
_entity_poly.type
_entity_poly.pdbx_seq_one_letter_code
_entity_poly.pdbx_strand_id
1 'polypeptide(L)'
;MDEWSQKRDTMQHYNVVAKSYDELYANEQEAKIETALKKVGIPNNSLILDSGCGTGLLFEYVADKAKIVMGLDISRGLLEEAKKRAKSFGNVHLVLADADYTPFKDGVFSHVFAVTLLQNMPNPEKTLAELIRVAGKNAFLIVTGLKKRFSLDFLEGLLRKLKLNVIEIVDGDPLLKCYVAVCVKV
;
A
#
# COMPACT_ATOMS: atom_id res chain seq x y z
N MET A 1 7.22 -19.71 -14.36
CA MET A 1 6.60 -18.46 -14.85
C MET A 1 7.50 -17.32 -14.39
N ASP A 2 7.90 -16.42 -15.26
CA ASP A 2 8.74 -15.28 -14.87
C ASP A 2 7.92 -14.24 -14.06
N GLU A 3 8.62 -13.36 -13.33
CA GLU A 3 7.99 -12.35 -12.46
C GLU A 3 7.01 -11.45 -13.23
N TRP A 4 7.35 -11.08 -14.46
CA TRP A 4 6.53 -10.22 -15.28
C TRP A 4 5.22 -10.89 -15.71
N SER A 5 5.27 -12.17 -16.06
CA SER A 5 4.06 -12.94 -16.39
C SER A 5 3.08 -12.99 -15.20
N GLN A 6 3.58 -13.21 -13.98
CA GLN A 6 2.73 -13.21 -12.77
C GLN A 6 2.10 -11.83 -12.53
N LYS A 7 2.87 -10.75 -12.69
CA LYS A 7 2.35 -9.37 -12.55
C LYS A 7 1.30 -9.06 -13.60
N ARG A 8 1.51 -9.48 -14.83
CA ARG A 8 0.55 -9.29 -15.94
C ARG A 8 -0.76 -10.01 -15.67
N ASP A 9 -0.72 -11.24 -15.17
CA ASP A 9 -1.93 -11.99 -14.81
C ASP A 9 -2.69 -11.29 -13.68
N THR A 10 -1.98 -10.82 -12.65
CA THR A 10 -2.54 -10.01 -11.58
C THR A 10 -3.17 -8.71 -12.10
N MET A 11 -2.46 -7.99 -12.96
CA MET A 11 -2.96 -6.76 -13.59
C MET A 11 -4.24 -7.01 -14.41
N GLN A 12 -4.27 -8.08 -15.20
CA GLN A 12 -5.43 -8.44 -16.00
C GLN A 12 -6.63 -8.78 -15.11
N HIS A 13 -6.42 -9.57 -14.06
CA HIS A 13 -7.45 -9.89 -13.08
C HIS A 13 -8.08 -8.62 -12.50
N TYR A 14 -7.25 -7.69 -12.00
CA TYR A 14 -7.74 -6.44 -11.40
C TYR A 14 -8.37 -5.49 -12.41
N ASN A 15 -7.93 -5.47 -13.66
CA ASN A 15 -8.60 -4.71 -14.72
C ASN A 15 -10.04 -5.20 -14.96
N VAL A 16 -10.28 -6.51 -14.86
CA VAL A 16 -11.61 -7.10 -15.06
C VAL A 16 -12.54 -6.78 -13.88
N VAL A 17 -12.04 -6.90 -12.64
CA VAL A 17 -12.88 -6.74 -11.44
C VAL A 17 -12.98 -5.29 -10.96
N ALA A 18 -12.31 -4.35 -11.60
CA ALA A 18 -12.16 -2.98 -11.12
C ALA A 18 -13.47 -2.30 -10.73
N LYS A 19 -14.52 -2.43 -11.54
CA LYS A 19 -15.82 -1.80 -11.29
C LYS A 19 -16.59 -2.38 -10.11
N SER A 20 -16.38 -3.64 -9.79
CA SER A 20 -17.03 -4.34 -8.66
C SER A 20 -16.11 -4.48 -7.45
N TYR A 21 -14.88 -3.96 -7.52
CA TYR A 21 -13.87 -4.16 -6.49
C TYR A 21 -14.34 -3.67 -5.12
N ASP A 22 -14.90 -2.48 -5.06
CA ASP A 22 -15.36 -1.88 -3.80
C ASP A 22 -16.56 -2.65 -3.21
N GLU A 23 -17.49 -3.11 -4.03
CA GLU A 23 -18.62 -3.94 -3.59
C GLU A 23 -18.16 -5.25 -2.94
N LEU A 24 -17.04 -5.79 -3.42
CA LEU A 24 -16.49 -7.07 -2.94
C LEU A 24 -15.56 -6.92 -1.73
N TYR A 25 -14.82 -5.82 -1.64
CA TYR A 25 -13.66 -5.74 -0.76
C TYR A 25 -13.58 -4.49 0.11
N ALA A 26 -14.41 -3.44 -0.10
CA ALA A 26 -14.27 -2.15 0.60
C ALA A 26 -14.21 -2.34 2.13
N ASN A 27 -15.15 -3.04 2.73
CA ASN A 27 -15.21 -3.23 4.19
C ASN A 27 -13.91 -3.83 4.77
N GLU A 28 -13.31 -4.81 4.06
CA GLU A 28 -12.05 -5.42 4.50
C GLU A 28 -10.86 -4.45 4.34
N GLN A 29 -10.83 -3.67 3.26
CA GLN A 29 -9.77 -2.68 3.02
C GLN A 29 -9.87 -1.52 4.01
N GLU A 30 -11.06 -1.02 4.29
CA GLU A 30 -11.32 0.04 5.27
C GLU A 30 -10.88 -0.39 6.67
N ALA A 31 -11.21 -1.60 7.09
CA ALA A 31 -10.76 -2.13 8.39
C ALA A 31 -9.23 -2.16 8.51
N LYS A 32 -8.49 -2.48 7.43
CA LYS A 32 -7.02 -2.44 7.40
C LYS A 32 -6.49 -1.01 7.52
N ILE A 33 -7.08 -0.08 6.76
CA ILE A 33 -6.71 1.33 6.75
C ILE A 33 -6.95 1.94 8.15
N GLU A 34 -8.13 1.75 8.71
CA GLU A 34 -8.46 2.25 10.05
C GLU A 34 -7.53 1.67 11.13
N THR A 35 -7.24 0.37 11.06
CA THR A 35 -6.30 -0.28 11.99
C THR A 35 -4.91 0.37 11.91
N ALA A 36 -4.42 0.63 10.71
CA ALA A 36 -3.14 1.31 10.51
C ALA A 36 -3.17 2.74 11.04
N LEU A 37 -4.20 3.51 10.71
CA LEU A 37 -4.31 4.93 11.08
C LEU A 37 -4.53 5.17 12.58
N LYS A 38 -5.01 4.18 13.33
CA LYS A 38 -5.01 4.24 14.80
C LYS A 38 -3.59 4.28 15.40
N LYS A 39 -2.57 3.86 14.64
CA LYS A 39 -1.18 3.75 15.09
C LYS A 39 -0.26 4.80 14.45
N VAL A 40 -0.72 5.47 13.40
CA VAL A 40 0.09 6.44 12.63
C VAL A 40 -0.68 7.74 12.45
N GLY A 41 -0.11 8.83 12.96
CA GLY A 41 -0.63 10.17 12.72
C GLY A 41 -0.25 10.67 11.32
N ILE A 42 -1.15 11.43 10.68
CA ILE A 42 -0.91 12.09 9.40
C ILE A 42 -0.80 13.61 9.61
N PRO A 43 0.40 14.17 9.75
CA PRO A 43 0.60 15.62 9.81
C PRO A 43 0.23 16.32 8.49
N ASN A 44 -0.21 17.59 8.56
CA ASN A 44 -0.68 18.36 7.40
C ASN A 44 0.37 18.57 6.28
N ASN A 45 1.65 18.37 6.56
CA ASN A 45 2.73 18.47 5.58
C ASN A 45 3.17 17.11 5.02
N SER A 46 2.44 16.04 5.30
CA SER A 46 2.79 14.67 4.88
C SER A 46 2.77 14.54 3.36
N LEU A 47 3.81 13.87 2.85
CA LEU A 47 3.86 13.35 1.49
C LEU A 47 3.60 11.84 1.57
N ILE A 48 2.47 11.41 1.03
CA ILE A 48 1.99 10.02 1.17
C ILE A 48 2.11 9.30 -0.17
N LEU A 49 2.66 8.10 -0.14
CA LEU A 49 2.57 7.12 -1.23
C LEU A 49 1.58 6.02 -0.83
N ASP A 50 0.58 5.79 -1.66
CA ASP A 50 -0.29 4.62 -1.64
C ASP A 50 0.11 3.69 -2.78
N SER A 51 0.93 2.69 -2.48
CA SER A 51 1.46 1.76 -3.47
C SER A 51 0.56 0.54 -3.59
N GLY A 52 0.04 0.31 -4.80
CA GLY A 52 -1.08 -0.59 -5.03
C GLY A 52 -2.38 0.04 -4.55
N CYS A 53 -2.62 1.30 -4.92
CA CYS A 53 -3.74 2.09 -4.39
C CYS A 53 -5.13 1.55 -4.78
N GLY A 54 -5.20 0.65 -5.76
CA GLY A 54 -6.46 0.09 -6.22
C GLY A 54 -7.44 1.17 -6.67
N THR A 55 -8.65 1.17 -6.10
CA THR A 55 -9.70 2.16 -6.33
C THR A 55 -9.52 3.45 -5.52
N GLY A 56 -8.44 3.55 -4.71
CA GLY A 56 -8.11 4.75 -3.95
C GLY A 56 -8.87 4.92 -2.63
N LEU A 57 -9.31 3.84 -1.98
CA LEU A 57 -10.04 3.91 -0.70
C LEU A 57 -9.26 4.69 0.38
N LEU A 58 -7.94 4.56 0.44
CA LEU A 58 -7.10 5.29 1.39
C LEU A 58 -7.24 6.81 1.27
N PHE A 59 -7.53 7.34 0.08
CA PHE A 59 -7.59 8.80 -0.15
C PHE A 59 -8.60 9.48 0.75
N GLU A 60 -9.75 8.84 1.00
CA GLU A 60 -10.83 9.37 1.85
C GLU A 60 -10.41 9.55 3.31
N TYR A 61 -9.40 8.82 3.76
CA TYR A 61 -8.91 8.84 5.14
C TYR A 61 -7.75 9.82 5.36
N VAL A 62 -6.99 10.12 4.30
CA VAL A 62 -5.72 10.84 4.46
C VAL A 62 -5.61 12.14 3.65
N ALA A 63 -6.41 12.33 2.59
CA ALA A 63 -6.24 13.46 1.68
C ALA A 63 -6.43 14.82 2.38
N ASP A 64 -7.42 14.96 3.23
CA ASP A 64 -7.70 16.23 3.96
C ASP A 64 -6.59 16.62 4.94
N LYS A 65 -5.73 15.66 5.32
CA LYS A 65 -4.64 15.86 6.29
C LYS A 65 -3.27 15.93 5.63
N ALA A 66 -3.13 15.41 4.41
CA ALA A 66 -1.86 15.33 3.72
C ALA A 66 -1.59 16.57 2.86
N LYS A 67 -0.33 16.89 2.64
CA LYS A 67 0.07 17.87 1.62
C LYS A 67 -0.15 17.33 0.20
N ILE A 68 0.25 16.09 -0.03
CA ILE A 68 0.11 15.37 -1.32
C ILE A 68 -0.11 13.89 -1.02
N VAL A 69 -1.05 13.29 -1.75
CA VAL A 69 -1.23 11.84 -1.81
C VAL A 69 -0.94 11.37 -3.22
N MET A 70 0.00 10.44 -3.36
CA MET A 70 0.37 9.82 -4.61
C MET A 70 -0.14 8.39 -4.62
N GLY A 71 -1.17 8.10 -5.42
CA GLY A 71 -1.67 6.75 -5.67
C GLY A 71 -0.93 6.11 -6.84
N LEU A 72 -0.36 4.93 -6.63
CA LEU A 72 0.32 4.16 -7.66
C LEU A 72 -0.33 2.79 -7.79
N ASP A 73 -0.65 2.39 -9.02
CA ASP A 73 -1.13 1.03 -9.30
C ASP A 73 -0.67 0.58 -10.70
N ILE A 74 -0.56 -0.74 -10.91
CA ILE A 74 -0.25 -1.33 -12.21
C ILE A 74 -1.50 -1.55 -13.06
N SER A 75 -2.67 -1.60 -12.44
CA SER A 75 -3.96 -1.80 -13.10
C SER A 75 -4.55 -0.48 -13.58
N ARG A 76 -4.66 -0.33 -14.89
CA ARG A 76 -5.32 0.84 -15.49
C ARG A 76 -6.80 0.91 -15.09
N GLY A 77 -7.48 -0.24 -15.04
CA GLY A 77 -8.90 -0.31 -14.67
C GLY A 77 -9.14 0.20 -13.25
N LEU A 78 -8.31 -0.21 -12.28
CA LEU A 78 -8.41 0.30 -10.90
C LEU A 78 -8.13 1.80 -10.83
N LEU A 79 -7.11 2.28 -11.54
CA LEU A 79 -6.80 3.72 -11.58
C LEU A 79 -7.90 4.57 -12.21
N GLU A 80 -8.70 4.04 -13.14
CA GLU A 80 -9.87 4.74 -13.66
C GLU A 80 -10.95 4.93 -12.59
N GLU A 81 -11.14 3.95 -11.69
CA GLU A 81 -12.03 4.09 -10.52
C GLU A 81 -11.40 5.04 -9.48
N ALA A 82 -10.13 4.87 -9.16
CA ALA A 82 -9.39 5.78 -8.27
C ALA A 82 -9.45 7.25 -8.73
N LYS A 83 -9.41 7.48 -10.05
CA LYS A 83 -9.54 8.83 -10.64
C LYS A 83 -10.89 9.48 -10.34
N LYS A 84 -11.96 8.69 -10.29
CA LYS A 84 -13.30 9.21 -9.92
C LYS A 84 -13.30 9.71 -8.48
N ARG A 85 -12.71 8.92 -7.56
CA ARG A 85 -12.59 9.27 -6.14
C ARG A 85 -11.64 10.45 -5.93
N ALA A 86 -10.52 10.47 -6.62
CA ALA A 86 -9.52 11.55 -6.54
C ALA A 86 -10.06 12.92 -6.96
N LYS A 87 -11.13 13.00 -7.77
CA LYS A 87 -11.75 14.27 -8.17
C LYS A 87 -12.27 15.11 -6.99
N SER A 88 -12.58 14.46 -5.87
CA SER A 88 -13.03 15.14 -4.65
C SER A 88 -11.89 15.82 -3.89
N PHE A 89 -10.64 15.58 -4.28
CA PHE A 89 -9.44 16.05 -3.58
C PHE A 89 -8.49 16.77 -4.53
N GLY A 90 -8.06 17.99 -4.15
CA GLY A 90 -7.15 18.80 -4.98
C GLY A 90 -5.67 18.37 -4.92
N ASN A 91 -5.31 17.49 -3.98
CA ASN A 91 -3.94 17.08 -3.65
C ASN A 91 -3.65 15.60 -3.89
N VAL A 92 -4.58 14.87 -4.52
CA VAL A 92 -4.40 13.46 -4.88
C VAL A 92 -3.99 13.33 -6.35
N HIS A 93 -2.89 12.62 -6.59
CA HIS A 93 -2.33 12.37 -7.92
C HIS A 93 -2.16 10.88 -8.15
N LEU A 94 -2.33 10.43 -9.40
CA LEU A 94 -2.30 9.02 -9.78
C LEU A 94 -1.18 8.73 -10.77
N VAL A 95 -0.51 7.59 -10.59
CA VAL A 95 0.57 7.10 -11.45
C VAL A 95 0.33 5.65 -11.82
N LEU A 96 0.33 5.35 -13.12
CA LEU A 96 0.32 3.98 -13.64
C LEU A 96 1.75 3.46 -13.66
N ALA A 97 2.14 2.62 -12.70
CA ALA A 97 3.49 2.08 -12.59
C ALA A 97 3.54 0.76 -11.83
N ASP A 98 4.65 0.05 -11.95
CA ASP A 98 4.98 -1.14 -11.18
C ASP A 98 5.57 -0.74 -9.81
N ALA A 99 5.07 -1.33 -8.74
CA ALA A 99 5.55 -1.08 -7.38
C ALA A 99 7.00 -1.52 -7.13
N ASP A 100 7.57 -2.38 -7.98
CA ASP A 100 8.99 -2.77 -7.92
C ASP A 100 9.93 -1.78 -8.63
N TYR A 101 9.37 -0.80 -9.35
CA TYR A 101 10.11 0.19 -10.15
C TYR A 101 9.35 1.52 -10.18
N THR A 102 9.23 2.14 -9.02
CA THR A 102 8.46 3.38 -8.91
C THR A 102 9.21 4.57 -9.55
N PRO A 103 8.51 5.51 -10.20
CA PRO A 103 9.15 6.64 -10.87
C PRO A 103 9.51 7.80 -9.90
N PHE A 104 9.71 7.50 -8.63
CA PHE A 104 9.98 8.49 -7.60
C PHE A 104 11.46 8.52 -7.19
N LYS A 105 11.93 9.68 -6.77
CA LYS A 105 13.26 9.85 -6.17
C LYS A 105 13.35 9.18 -4.81
N ASP A 106 14.57 8.91 -4.36
CA ASP A 106 14.85 8.38 -3.03
C ASP A 106 14.38 9.36 -1.95
N GLY A 107 13.81 8.82 -0.87
CA GLY A 107 13.56 9.57 0.34
C GLY A 107 12.47 10.64 0.27
N VAL A 108 11.51 10.54 -0.66
CA VAL A 108 10.47 11.57 -0.89
C VAL A 108 9.34 11.49 0.11
N PHE A 109 8.85 10.29 0.42
CA PHE A 109 7.59 10.12 1.16
C PHE A 109 7.81 10.02 2.66
N SER A 110 6.99 10.73 3.42
CA SER A 110 6.94 10.63 4.88
C SER A 110 6.10 9.42 5.35
N HIS A 111 5.17 8.97 4.51
CA HIS A 111 4.32 7.81 4.76
C HIS A 111 4.19 7.00 3.48
N VAL A 112 4.39 5.68 3.60
CA VAL A 112 4.23 4.74 2.49
C VAL A 112 3.26 3.65 2.93
N PHE A 113 2.17 3.52 2.21
CA PHE A 113 1.17 2.47 2.42
C PHE A 113 1.30 1.40 1.34
N ALA A 114 1.27 0.15 1.74
CA ALA A 114 1.24 -1.04 0.89
C ALA A 114 0.16 -1.99 1.40
N VAL A 115 -1.10 -1.55 1.27
CA VAL A 115 -2.27 -2.28 1.73
C VAL A 115 -2.72 -3.28 0.66
N THR A 116 -2.72 -4.57 1.01
CA THR A 116 -3.10 -5.67 0.08
C THR A 116 -2.18 -5.78 -1.15
N LEU A 117 -0.96 -5.26 -1.09
CA LEU A 117 0.00 -5.30 -2.19
C LEU A 117 0.88 -6.55 -2.18
N LEU A 118 1.57 -6.85 -1.06
CA LEU A 118 2.67 -7.83 -1.02
C LEU A 118 2.27 -9.25 -1.46
N GLN A 119 1.08 -9.70 -1.13
CA GLN A 119 0.60 -11.02 -1.53
C GLN A 119 0.40 -11.18 -3.04
N ASN A 120 0.35 -10.09 -3.78
CA ASN A 120 0.18 -10.04 -5.22
C ASN A 120 1.52 -9.88 -5.97
N MET A 121 2.60 -9.69 -5.23
CA MET A 121 3.93 -9.48 -5.80
C MET A 121 4.70 -10.81 -5.87
N PRO A 122 5.36 -11.10 -7.01
CA PRO A 122 6.22 -12.28 -7.15
C PRO A 122 7.36 -12.32 -6.15
N ASN A 123 7.94 -11.15 -5.87
CA ASN A 123 9.06 -10.98 -4.93
C ASN A 123 8.75 -9.87 -3.92
N PRO A 124 8.12 -10.19 -2.77
CA PRO A 124 7.78 -9.20 -1.74
C PRO A 124 9.00 -8.46 -1.17
N GLU A 125 10.17 -9.10 -1.13
CA GLU A 125 11.40 -8.47 -0.65
C GLU A 125 11.84 -7.32 -1.57
N LYS A 126 11.82 -7.55 -2.88
CA LYS A 126 12.14 -6.55 -3.89
C LYS A 126 11.17 -5.36 -3.83
N THR A 127 9.88 -5.64 -3.73
CA THR A 127 8.84 -4.61 -3.59
C THR A 127 9.09 -3.75 -2.34
N LEU A 128 9.32 -4.39 -1.19
CA LEU A 128 9.60 -3.66 0.04
C LEU A 128 10.88 -2.83 -0.04
N ALA A 129 11.95 -3.35 -0.67
CA ALA A 129 13.19 -2.60 -0.86
C ALA A 129 12.96 -1.32 -1.68
N GLU A 130 12.14 -1.38 -2.73
CA GLU A 130 11.76 -0.22 -3.52
C GLU A 130 10.93 0.79 -2.70
N LEU A 131 9.95 0.33 -1.92
CA LEU A 131 9.16 1.18 -1.05
C LEU A 131 10.03 1.86 0.03
N ILE A 132 11.01 1.14 0.57
CA ILE A 132 12.00 1.70 1.50
C ILE A 132 12.88 2.75 0.81
N ARG A 133 13.27 2.52 -0.45
CA ARG A 133 14.07 3.49 -1.20
C ARG A 133 13.37 4.85 -1.29
N VAL A 134 12.09 4.86 -1.65
CA VAL A 134 11.32 6.10 -1.82
C VAL A 134 10.83 6.73 -0.52
N ALA A 135 10.80 5.97 0.57
CA ALA A 135 10.50 6.45 1.90
C ALA A 135 11.63 7.33 2.43
N GLY A 136 11.30 8.45 3.05
CA GLY A 136 12.24 9.36 3.71
C GLY A 136 12.83 8.78 4.99
N LYS A 137 13.82 9.47 5.55
CA LYS A 137 14.32 9.14 6.89
C LYS A 137 13.19 9.32 7.92
N ASN A 138 13.04 8.38 8.83
CA ASN A 138 11.98 8.31 9.83
C ASN A 138 10.56 8.20 9.22
N ALA A 139 10.42 7.88 7.94
CA ALA A 139 9.13 7.67 7.31
C ALA A 139 8.42 6.43 7.88
N PHE A 140 7.11 6.51 8.00
CA PHE A 140 6.28 5.37 8.32
C PHE A 140 6.05 4.50 7.08
N LEU A 141 6.17 3.19 7.24
CA LEU A 141 5.78 2.19 6.26
C LEU A 141 4.68 1.33 6.87
N ILE A 142 3.52 1.33 6.23
CA ILE A 142 2.36 0.53 6.59
C ILE A 142 2.21 -0.58 5.58
N VAL A 143 2.36 -1.83 6.03
CA VAL A 143 2.41 -2.99 5.16
C VAL A 143 1.40 -4.03 5.65
N THR A 144 0.62 -4.59 4.74
CA THR A 144 -0.24 -5.72 5.09
C THR A 144 0.25 -7.02 4.47
N GLY A 145 0.15 -8.11 5.24
CA GLY A 145 0.47 -9.46 4.78
C GLY A 145 -0.72 -10.41 4.96
N LEU A 146 -1.24 -10.97 3.86
CA LEU A 146 -2.37 -11.91 3.91
C LEU A 146 -1.97 -13.19 4.65
N LYS A 147 -2.66 -13.56 5.74
CA LYS A 147 -2.34 -14.72 6.59
C LYS A 147 -2.29 -16.07 5.85
N LYS A 148 -3.06 -16.20 4.76
CA LYS A 148 -3.00 -17.38 3.87
C LYS A 148 -1.72 -17.48 3.03
N ARG A 149 -0.95 -16.37 2.89
CA ARG A 149 0.26 -16.31 2.06
C ARG A 149 1.53 -16.14 2.89
N PHE A 150 1.43 -15.50 4.04
CA PHE A 150 2.55 -15.20 4.92
C PHE A 150 2.27 -15.69 6.32
N SER A 151 3.24 -16.37 6.95
CA SER A 151 3.25 -16.53 8.39
C SER A 151 3.69 -15.22 9.06
N LEU A 152 3.34 -15.05 10.33
CA LEU A 152 3.79 -13.88 11.10
C LEU A 152 5.32 -13.79 11.15
N ASP A 153 5.99 -14.91 11.44
CA ASP A 153 7.45 -15.00 11.52
C ASP A 153 8.12 -14.64 10.19
N PHE A 154 7.53 -15.09 9.07
CA PHE A 154 8.05 -14.72 7.75
C PHE A 154 7.94 -13.22 7.50
N LEU A 155 6.78 -12.63 7.75
CA LEU A 155 6.57 -11.20 7.53
C LEU A 155 7.49 -10.37 8.43
N GLU A 156 7.54 -10.68 9.72
CA GLU A 156 8.41 -9.98 10.68
C GLU A 156 9.89 -10.12 10.32
N GLY A 157 10.32 -11.34 9.98
CA GLY A 157 11.68 -11.63 9.54
C GLY A 157 12.07 -10.84 8.28
N LEU A 158 11.15 -10.71 7.32
CA LEU A 158 11.36 -9.94 6.09
C LEU A 158 11.54 -8.44 6.40
N LEU A 159 10.67 -7.87 7.24
CA LEU A 159 10.74 -6.46 7.63
C LEU A 159 12.04 -6.15 8.37
N ARG A 160 12.45 -7.02 9.31
CA ARG A 160 13.73 -6.88 10.05
C ARG A 160 14.95 -7.06 9.17
N LYS A 161 14.94 -8.01 8.22
CA LYS A 161 16.01 -8.22 7.23
C LYS A 161 16.28 -6.95 6.43
N LEU A 162 15.23 -6.22 6.08
CA LEU A 162 15.30 -4.94 5.37
C LEU A 162 15.57 -3.73 6.29
N LYS A 163 15.95 -3.97 7.55
CA LYS A 163 16.33 -2.95 8.54
C LYS A 163 15.22 -1.96 8.87
N LEU A 164 13.97 -2.37 8.74
CA LEU A 164 12.85 -1.59 9.24
C LEU A 164 12.72 -1.77 10.76
N ASN A 165 12.48 -0.66 11.47
CA ASN A 165 12.08 -0.71 12.85
C ASN A 165 10.59 -1.03 12.93
N VAL A 166 10.24 -2.26 13.31
CA VAL A 166 8.86 -2.71 13.47
C VAL A 166 8.31 -2.17 14.78
N ILE A 167 7.36 -1.25 14.70
CA ILE A 167 6.70 -0.66 15.89
C ILE A 167 5.64 -1.63 16.40
N GLU A 168 4.80 -2.14 15.50
CA GLU A 168 3.71 -3.04 15.87
C GLU A 168 3.29 -3.90 14.66
N ILE A 169 2.87 -5.12 14.92
CA ILE A 169 2.13 -5.96 13.96
C ILE A 169 0.81 -6.35 14.63
N VAL A 170 -0.29 -5.85 14.08
CA VAL A 170 -1.64 -6.21 14.53
C VAL A 170 -2.06 -7.52 13.89
N ASP A 171 -2.38 -8.51 14.71
CA ASP A 171 -2.77 -9.87 14.28
C ASP A 171 -4.16 -10.30 14.82
N GLY A 172 -4.58 -9.79 15.97
CA GLY A 172 -5.69 -10.34 16.75
C GLY A 172 -7.11 -9.88 16.33
N ASP A 173 -7.26 -9.03 15.32
CA ASP A 173 -8.59 -8.56 14.90
C ASP A 173 -9.27 -9.65 14.04
N PRO A 174 -10.43 -10.21 14.47
CA PRO A 174 -11.14 -11.25 13.73
C PRO A 174 -11.69 -10.78 12.37
N LEU A 175 -11.81 -9.46 12.15
CA LEU A 175 -12.23 -8.89 10.87
C LEU A 175 -11.09 -8.85 9.85
N LEU A 176 -9.82 -8.97 10.32
CA LEU A 176 -8.65 -8.90 9.47
C LEU A 176 -8.16 -10.30 9.05
N LYS A 177 -8.22 -10.58 7.75
CA LYS A 177 -7.59 -11.76 7.14
C LYS A 177 -6.08 -11.58 6.92
N CYS A 178 -5.51 -10.47 7.38
CA CYS A 178 -4.11 -10.11 7.20
C CYS A 178 -3.49 -9.60 8.51
N TYR A 179 -2.15 -9.61 8.54
CA TYR A 179 -1.38 -8.81 9.47
C TYR A 179 -1.35 -7.36 8.99
N VAL A 180 -1.38 -6.39 9.92
CA VAL A 180 -1.12 -4.98 9.62
C VAL A 180 0.15 -4.58 10.36
N ALA A 181 1.23 -4.42 9.64
CA ALA A 181 2.53 -4.03 10.18
C ALA A 181 2.74 -2.52 10.04
N VAL A 182 3.12 -1.87 11.13
CA VAL A 182 3.55 -0.47 11.17
C VAL A 182 5.03 -0.45 11.48
N CYS A 183 5.79 0.14 10.57
CA CYS A 183 7.25 0.21 10.64
C CYS A 183 7.72 1.65 10.46
N VAL A 184 8.97 1.91 10.88
CA VAL A 184 9.68 3.16 10.61
C VAL A 184 11.01 2.85 9.92
N LYS A 185 11.31 3.60 8.88
CA LYS A 185 12.63 3.59 8.24
C LYS A 185 13.63 4.32 9.13
N VAL A 186 14.69 3.64 9.53
CA VAL A 186 15.78 4.18 10.36
C VAL A 186 16.82 4.92 9.53
#